data_77f24b73697db33c0cd49e3a03ddd557
#
_entry.id   77f24b73697db33c0cd49e3a03ddd557
#
_cell.length_a   1.000
_cell.length_b   1.000
_cell.length_c   1.000
_cell.angle_alpha   90.00
_cell.angle_beta   90.00
_cell.angle_gamma   90.00
#
_symmetry.space_group_name_H-M   'P 1'
#
loop_
_entity.id
_entity.type
_entity.pdbx_description
1 polymer ?
#
loop_
_entity_poly.entity_id
_entity_poly.type
_entity_poly.pdbx_seq_one_letter_code
_entity_poly.pdbx_strand_id
1 'polypeptide(L)'
;MFDTLSDKLNSVFKQLKGQGKLSEKNIADGLREVRMALLEADVHYQVVKKLVADIKERALGQEVMGSLTPGQQVVKIVNESLTRLMGETHQGLNLAGEKPVAVMLVGLQGSGKTTTAGKLSVMLRKTGKQPYLVPADVYRPAAIDQLKKLGDQLGVPVFDSAPDMDPVKICQDARVAAQKAGCDTLLLDTAGRLHIDESMMDELSRIRTSVKPTDILLVADAMTGQDAVNIAKAFDERLDIGGVVLTKMDGDARGGAALSIRSITGKPIKFIGVGEKLSELEAFHPDRMASRILGMGDVLTMIEKAQEVVDEKTAIELEKKLRKNQFTLEDFRDQMRQIRKMGSLTDILGMIPGMGKVKQMKNLQVDEKELVHIEAIINSMTPRERRQYGIINGNRRKRIAAGSGTRVQDVNRLLKNYAQVMKMMKKFNKSGMRGLGRGMLPF
;
A
#
# COMPACT_ATOMS: atom_id res chain seq x y z
N MET A 1 -1.19 1.42 -9.23
CA MET A 1 -1.17 -0.05 -8.98
C MET A 1 -2.32 -0.69 -9.75
N PHE A 2 -2.05 -1.66 -10.60
CA PHE A 2 -3.02 -2.41 -11.42
C PHE A 2 -3.89 -1.60 -12.39
N ASP A 3 -3.62 -0.34 -12.66
CA ASP A 3 -4.52 0.55 -13.41
C ASP A 3 -4.86 -0.01 -14.80
N THR A 4 -3.86 -0.48 -15.56
CA THR A 4 -4.06 -1.04 -16.90
C THR A 4 -4.91 -2.31 -16.88
N LEU A 5 -4.63 -3.23 -15.94
CA LEU A 5 -5.38 -4.48 -15.79
C LEU A 5 -6.84 -4.20 -15.35
N SER A 6 -7.01 -3.32 -14.37
CA SER A 6 -8.33 -2.94 -13.85
C SER A 6 -9.21 -2.32 -14.92
N ASP A 7 -8.69 -1.41 -15.75
CA ASP A 7 -9.46 -0.76 -16.81
C ASP A 7 -9.96 -1.76 -17.84
N LYS A 8 -9.10 -2.72 -18.25
CA LYS A 8 -9.48 -3.77 -19.19
C LYS A 8 -10.54 -4.70 -18.62
N LEU A 9 -10.33 -5.22 -17.41
CA LEU A 9 -11.30 -6.11 -16.76
C LEU A 9 -12.64 -5.41 -16.52
N ASN A 10 -12.64 -4.15 -16.11
CA ASN A 10 -13.85 -3.37 -15.92
C ASN A 10 -14.65 -3.19 -17.23
N SER A 11 -13.96 -3.01 -18.36
CA SER A 11 -14.61 -2.94 -19.69
C SER A 11 -15.36 -4.24 -19.98
N VAL A 12 -14.70 -5.39 -19.81
CA VAL A 12 -15.29 -6.72 -20.03
C VAL A 12 -16.50 -6.95 -19.11
N PHE A 13 -16.37 -6.65 -17.84
CA PHE A 13 -17.45 -6.86 -16.86
C PHE A 13 -18.64 -5.91 -17.08
N LYS A 14 -18.39 -4.71 -17.58
CA LYS A 14 -19.48 -3.79 -17.95
C LYS A 14 -20.32 -4.35 -19.08
N GLN A 15 -19.68 -4.98 -20.07
CA GLN A 15 -20.39 -5.64 -21.18
C GLN A 15 -21.22 -6.84 -20.65
N LEU A 16 -20.63 -7.68 -19.81
CA LEU A 16 -21.33 -8.85 -19.22
C LEU A 16 -22.50 -8.44 -18.31
N LYS A 17 -22.34 -7.40 -17.50
CA LYS A 17 -23.41 -6.87 -16.62
C LYS A 17 -24.58 -6.26 -17.41
N GLY A 18 -24.33 -5.73 -18.60
CA GLY A 18 -25.37 -5.14 -19.46
C GLY A 18 -26.29 -6.16 -20.15
N GLN A 19 -25.96 -7.45 -20.05
CA GLN A 19 -26.75 -8.52 -20.67
C GLN A 19 -27.69 -9.14 -19.62
N GLY A 20 -28.99 -9.06 -19.87
CA GLY A 20 -30.01 -9.60 -18.95
C GLY A 20 -30.00 -11.14 -18.83
N LYS A 21 -29.57 -11.85 -19.90
CA LYS A 21 -29.28 -13.29 -19.88
C LYS A 21 -27.91 -13.51 -20.50
N LEU A 22 -27.08 -14.34 -19.86
CA LEU A 22 -25.81 -14.76 -20.43
C LEU A 22 -25.98 -16.11 -21.15
N SER A 23 -25.40 -16.21 -22.35
CA SER A 23 -25.22 -17.47 -23.06
C SER A 23 -23.80 -17.98 -22.82
N GLU A 24 -23.57 -19.28 -23.06
CA GLU A 24 -22.23 -19.86 -23.02
C GLU A 24 -21.26 -19.11 -23.94
N LYS A 25 -21.73 -18.65 -25.09
CA LYS A 25 -20.95 -17.85 -26.02
C LYS A 25 -20.53 -16.51 -25.43
N ASN A 26 -21.42 -15.78 -24.75
CA ASN A 26 -21.10 -14.51 -24.10
C ASN A 26 -20.06 -14.69 -23.01
N ILE A 27 -20.18 -15.76 -22.23
CA ILE A 27 -19.20 -16.13 -21.18
C ILE A 27 -17.85 -16.45 -21.82
N ALA A 28 -17.82 -17.26 -22.87
CA ALA A 28 -16.60 -17.64 -23.58
C ALA A 28 -15.88 -16.42 -24.19
N ASP A 29 -16.63 -15.51 -24.82
CA ASP A 29 -16.09 -14.27 -25.41
C ASP A 29 -15.52 -13.36 -24.29
N GLY A 30 -16.25 -13.14 -23.20
CA GLY A 30 -15.77 -12.36 -22.06
C GLY A 30 -14.52 -12.97 -21.40
N LEU A 31 -14.48 -14.29 -21.23
CA LEU A 31 -13.29 -14.97 -20.68
C LEU A 31 -12.08 -14.92 -21.62
N ARG A 32 -12.30 -14.86 -22.93
CA ARG A 32 -11.22 -14.61 -23.90
C ARG A 32 -10.59 -13.24 -23.69
N GLU A 33 -11.42 -12.21 -23.49
CA GLU A 33 -10.93 -10.85 -23.19
C GLU A 33 -10.23 -10.78 -21.83
N VAL A 34 -10.77 -11.44 -20.79
CA VAL A 34 -10.11 -11.58 -19.48
C VAL A 34 -8.73 -12.24 -19.63
N ARG A 35 -8.64 -13.33 -20.42
CA ARG A 35 -7.37 -14.00 -20.71
C ARG A 35 -6.36 -13.05 -21.34
N MET A 36 -6.79 -12.27 -22.35
CA MET A 36 -5.91 -11.31 -23.03
C MET A 36 -5.45 -10.21 -22.06
N ALA A 37 -6.35 -9.66 -21.26
CA ALA A 37 -6.02 -8.65 -20.26
C ALA A 37 -4.97 -9.14 -19.24
N LEU A 38 -5.08 -10.39 -18.78
CA LEU A 38 -4.11 -10.98 -17.85
C LEU A 38 -2.74 -11.22 -18.51
N LEU A 39 -2.72 -11.69 -19.77
CA LEU A 39 -1.46 -11.89 -20.52
C LEU A 39 -0.75 -10.55 -20.79
N GLU A 40 -1.49 -9.53 -21.17
CA GLU A 40 -0.95 -8.16 -21.37
C GLU A 40 -0.48 -7.53 -20.06
N ALA A 41 -1.08 -7.94 -18.93
CA ALA A 41 -0.60 -7.58 -17.58
C ALA A 41 0.62 -8.39 -17.14
N ASP A 42 1.23 -9.16 -18.03
CA ASP A 42 2.42 -9.97 -17.77
C ASP A 42 2.20 -11.06 -16.69
N VAL A 43 0.97 -11.61 -16.62
CA VAL A 43 0.69 -12.78 -15.77
C VAL A 43 1.22 -14.04 -16.46
N HIS A 44 1.84 -14.92 -15.69
CA HIS A 44 2.43 -16.16 -16.22
C HIS A 44 1.39 -17.02 -16.95
N TYR A 45 1.73 -17.49 -18.16
CA TYR A 45 0.80 -18.18 -19.07
C TYR A 45 0.09 -19.38 -18.42
N GLN A 46 0.81 -20.23 -17.67
CA GLN A 46 0.18 -21.38 -17.00
C GLN A 46 -0.82 -20.95 -15.94
N VAL A 47 -0.55 -19.86 -15.24
CA VAL A 47 -1.43 -19.28 -14.23
C VAL A 47 -2.72 -18.76 -14.89
N VAL A 48 -2.58 -18.01 -16.00
CA VAL A 48 -3.73 -17.53 -16.78
C VAL A 48 -4.57 -18.69 -17.30
N LYS A 49 -3.94 -19.73 -17.86
CA LYS A 49 -4.64 -20.93 -18.38
C LYS A 49 -5.48 -21.60 -17.29
N LYS A 50 -4.88 -21.84 -16.12
CA LYS A 50 -5.55 -22.47 -14.98
C LYS A 50 -6.68 -21.62 -14.43
N LEU A 51 -6.45 -20.32 -14.23
CA LEU A 51 -7.43 -19.38 -13.73
C LEU A 51 -8.65 -19.25 -14.63
N VAL A 52 -8.43 -19.08 -15.94
CA VAL A 52 -9.52 -18.96 -16.91
C VAL A 52 -10.33 -20.27 -17.02
N ALA A 53 -9.68 -21.44 -16.90
CA ALA A 53 -10.36 -22.73 -16.88
C ALA A 53 -11.27 -22.88 -15.64
N ASP A 54 -10.76 -22.54 -14.42
CA ASP A 54 -11.53 -22.55 -13.16
C ASP A 54 -12.74 -21.59 -13.26
N ILE A 55 -12.53 -20.36 -13.74
CA ILE A 55 -13.61 -19.40 -13.89
C ILE A 55 -14.66 -19.90 -14.89
N LYS A 56 -14.22 -20.49 -16.02
CA LYS A 56 -15.12 -21.01 -17.05
C LYS A 56 -16.03 -22.12 -16.50
N GLU A 57 -15.45 -23.11 -15.81
CA GLU A 57 -16.19 -24.22 -15.22
C GLU A 57 -17.25 -23.71 -14.25
N ARG A 58 -16.90 -22.80 -13.36
CA ARG A 58 -17.82 -22.21 -12.37
C ARG A 58 -18.87 -21.30 -12.99
N ALA A 59 -18.50 -20.52 -14.03
CA ALA A 59 -19.40 -19.58 -14.70
C ALA A 59 -20.47 -20.28 -15.56
N LEU A 60 -20.18 -21.49 -16.04
CA LEU A 60 -21.15 -22.33 -16.80
C LEU A 60 -22.04 -23.16 -15.89
N GLY A 61 -21.87 -23.13 -14.56
CA GLY A 61 -22.70 -23.82 -13.60
C GLY A 61 -24.16 -23.33 -13.61
N GLN A 62 -25.09 -24.24 -13.24
CA GLN A 62 -26.53 -23.95 -13.24
C GLN A 62 -26.93 -22.75 -12.38
N GLU A 63 -26.23 -22.52 -11.28
CA GLU A 63 -26.46 -21.36 -10.38
C GLU A 63 -26.28 -20.03 -11.07
N VAL A 64 -25.30 -19.92 -11.98
CA VAL A 64 -25.03 -18.69 -12.74
C VAL A 64 -26.00 -18.55 -13.90
N MET A 65 -26.19 -19.61 -14.66
CA MET A 65 -27.06 -19.61 -15.86
C MET A 65 -28.55 -19.40 -15.51
N GLY A 66 -28.99 -19.86 -14.34
CA GLY A 66 -30.35 -19.66 -13.83
C GLY A 66 -30.55 -18.38 -13.03
N SER A 67 -29.51 -17.58 -12.80
CA SER A 67 -29.58 -16.37 -11.98
C SER A 67 -30.29 -15.22 -12.68
N LEU A 68 -31.00 -14.38 -11.90
CA LEU A 68 -31.55 -13.09 -12.36
C LEU A 68 -30.45 -12.04 -12.63
N THR A 69 -29.23 -12.25 -12.09
CA THR A 69 -28.08 -11.34 -12.23
C THR A 69 -26.81 -12.11 -12.63
N PRO A 70 -26.81 -12.83 -13.76
CA PRO A 70 -25.70 -13.73 -14.13
C PRO A 70 -24.38 -13.00 -14.32
N GLY A 71 -24.38 -11.79 -14.86
CA GLY A 71 -23.15 -10.98 -15.01
C GLY A 71 -22.52 -10.59 -13.68
N GLN A 72 -23.30 -10.37 -12.63
CA GLN A 72 -22.77 -10.13 -11.28
C GLN A 72 -22.18 -11.40 -10.66
N GLN A 73 -22.79 -12.55 -10.90
CA GLN A 73 -22.27 -13.84 -10.43
C GLN A 73 -20.91 -14.16 -11.08
N VAL A 74 -20.75 -13.90 -12.38
CA VAL A 74 -19.44 -14.07 -13.05
C VAL A 74 -18.37 -13.17 -12.40
N VAL A 75 -18.67 -11.89 -12.13
CA VAL A 75 -17.73 -10.98 -11.45
C VAL A 75 -17.36 -11.50 -10.06
N LYS A 76 -18.33 -12.04 -9.31
CA LYS A 76 -18.07 -12.65 -8.00
C LYS A 76 -17.14 -13.86 -8.14
N ILE A 77 -17.39 -14.75 -9.09
CA ILE A 77 -16.52 -15.91 -9.37
C ILE A 77 -15.10 -15.47 -9.70
N VAL A 78 -14.92 -14.44 -10.55
CA VAL A 78 -13.60 -13.90 -10.89
C VAL A 78 -12.90 -13.34 -9.65
N ASN A 79 -13.61 -12.60 -8.80
CA ASN A 79 -13.05 -12.08 -7.55
C ASN A 79 -12.56 -13.21 -6.64
N GLU A 80 -13.37 -14.21 -6.39
CA GLU A 80 -13.03 -15.37 -5.57
C GLU A 80 -11.86 -16.17 -6.15
N SER A 81 -11.84 -16.36 -7.49
CA SER A 81 -10.74 -17.08 -8.15
C SER A 81 -9.43 -16.30 -8.11
N LEU A 82 -9.46 -14.97 -8.25
CA LEU A 82 -8.28 -14.11 -8.08
C LEU A 82 -7.80 -14.13 -6.61
N THR A 83 -8.70 -14.03 -5.65
CA THR A 83 -8.36 -14.10 -4.22
C THR A 83 -7.67 -15.42 -3.88
N ARG A 84 -8.25 -16.55 -4.32
CA ARG A 84 -7.67 -17.88 -4.14
C ARG A 84 -6.30 -18.02 -4.79
N LEU A 85 -6.13 -17.49 -6.00
CA LEU A 85 -4.86 -17.48 -6.72
C LEU A 85 -3.77 -16.77 -5.92
N MET A 86 -4.08 -15.64 -5.28
CA MET A 86 -3.15 -14.84 -4.50
C MET A 86 -2.96 -15.33 -3.05
N GLY A 87 -3.85 -16.21 -2.54
CA GLY A 87 -3.62 -16.85 -1.26
C GLY A 87 -4.68 -16.81 -0.18
N GLU A 88 -5.90 -16.42 -0.50
CA GLU A 88 -7.07 -16.36 0.40
C GLU A 88 -6.91 -15.41 1.60
N THR A 89 -5.88 -15.59 2.42
CA THR A 89 -5.67 -14.79 3.64
C THR A 89 -4.26 -14.22 3.72
N HIS A 90 -4.13 -13.10 4.42
CA HIS A 90 -2.84 -12.50 4.73
C HIS A 90 -1.99 -13.42 5.64
N GLN A 91 -0.70 -13.50 5.34
CA GLN A 91 0.29 -14.17 6.18
C GLN A 91 1.37 -13.17 6.60
N GLY A 92 1.48 -12.92 7.91
CA GLY A 92 2.47 -12.02 8.49
C GLY A 92 3.87 -12.63 8.61
N LEU A 93 4.76 -11.91 9.30
CA LEU A 93 6.09 -12.42 9.66
C LEU A 93 5.96 -13.60 10.62
N ASN A 94 6.80 -14.61 10.41
CA ASN A 94 6.99 -15.66 11.40
C ASN A 94 7.98 -15.19 12.47
N LEU A 95 7.45 -14.72 13.60
CA LEU A 95 8.23 -14.26 14.73
C LEU A 95 8.17 -15.23 15.92
N ALA A 96 7.80 -16.49 15.65
CA ALA A 96 7.78 -17.54 16.66
C ALA A 96 9.20 -18.09 16.88
N GLY A 97 9.63 -18.24 18.14
CA GLY A 97 10.93 -18.81 18.46
C GLY A 97 11.65 -18.10 19.60
N GLU A 98 12.90 -18.52 19.82
CA GLU A 98 13.78 -17.96 20.83
C GLU A 98 14.27 -16.57 20.42
N LYS A 99 14.19 -15.62 21.32
CA LYS A 99 14.58 -14.23 21.06
C LYS A 99 16.10 -14.03 21.24
N PRO A 100 16.69 -13.17 20.40
CA PRO A 100 16.12 -12.42 19.28
C PRO A 100 15.83 -13.30 18.07
N VAL A 101 14.62 -13.16 17.52
CA VAL A 101 14.15 -13.87 16.33
C VAL A 101 14.79 -13.27 15.09
N ALA A 102 15.33 -14.08 14.18
CA ALA A 102 15.98 -13.58 12.97
C ALA A 102 15.06 -13.66 11.76
N VAL A 103 14.89 -12.54 11.07
CA VAL A 103 14.25 -12.42 9.75
C VAL A 103 15.33 -12.04 8.74
N MET A 104 15.50 -12.86 7.71
CA MET A 104 16.53 -12.69 6.69
C MET A 104 15.93 -12.12 5.41
N LEU A 105 16.46 -11.00 4.94
CA LEU A 105 16.03 -10.36 3.69
C LEU A 105 16.99 -10.78 2.57
N VAL A 106 16.45 -11.41 1.54
CA VAL A 106 17.21 -11.89 0.36
C VAL A 106 16.63 -11.29 -0.91
N GLY A 107 17.41 -11.31 -2.00
CA GLY A 107 16.95 -10.80 -3.30
C GLY A 107 18.05 -10.10 -4.09
N LEU A 108 17.76 -9.74 -5.33
CA LEU A 108 18.73 -9.10 -6.22
C LEU A 108 19.10 -7.69 -5.78
N GLN A 109 20.17 -7.16 -6.37
CA GLN A 109 20.58 -5.76 -6.19
C GLN A 109 19.48 -4.83 -6.70
N GLY A 110 19.20 -3.76 -5.94
CA GLY A 110 18.18 -2.78 -6.32
C GLY A 110 16.73 -3.22 -6.09
N SER A 111 16.48 -4.42 -5.57
CA SER A 111 15.14 -4.89 -5.23
C SER A 111 14.53 -4.17 -4.01
N GLY A 112 15.31 -3.42 -3.23
CA GLY A 112 14.82 -2.64 -2.09
C GLY A 112 14.98 -3.32 -0.73
N LYS A 113 15.92 -4.26 -0.54
CA LYS A 113 16.16 -4.96 0.75
C LYS A 113 16.41 -4.01 1.91
N THR A 114 17.39 -3.12 1.78
CA THR A 114 17.75 -2.12 2.81
C THR A 114 16.58 -1.23 3.19
N THR A 115 15.84 -0.74 2.19
CA THR A 115 14.63 0.06 2.42
C THR A 115 13.53 -0.77 3.09
N THR A 116 13.38 -2.03 2.72
CA THR A 116 12.43 -2.97 3.33
C THR A 116 12.79 -3.26 4.79
N ALA A 117 14.08 -3.40 5.12
CA ALA A 117 14.54 -3.53 6.50
C ALA A 117 14.09 -2.34 7.36
N GLY A 118 14.25 -1.12 6.85
CA GLY A 118 13.77 0.10 7.51
C GLY A 118 12.25 0.14 7.67
N LYS A 119 11.50 -0.19 6.62
CA LYS A 119 10.03 -0.24 6.64
C LYS A 119 9.50 -1.28 7.62
N LEU A 120 10.10 -2.48 7.64
CA LEU A 120 9.78 -3.53 8.61
C LEU A 120 10.10 -3.11 10.03
N SER A 121 11.20 -2.38 10.26
CA SER A 121 11.53 -1.82 11.58
C SER A 121 10.45 -0.88 12.09
N VAL A 122 9.93 0.00 11.23
CA VAL A 122 8.82 0.90 11.58
C VAL A 122 7.57 0.11 11.95
N MET A 123 7.23 -0.90 11.14
CA MET A 123 6.06 -1.75 11.38
C MET A 123 6.20 -2.56 12.69
N LEU A 124 7.36 -3.16 12.92
CA LEU A 124 7.63 -3.93 14.14
C LEU A 124 7.53 -3.08 15.40
N ARG A 125 8.07 -1.86 15.38
CA ARG A 125 7.96 -0.92 16.51
C ARG A 125 6.52 -0.52 16.80
N LYS A 126 5.70 -0.33 15.79
CA LYS A 126 4.24 -0.06 15.97
C LYS A 126 3.54 -1.21 16.72
N THR A 127 4.03 -2.44 16.55
CA THR A 127 3.50 -3.63 17.24
C THR A 127 4.22 -3.94 18.57
N GLY A 128 5.01 -2.99 19.07
CA GLY A 128 5.71 -3.12 20.37
C GLY A 128 6.95 -4.02 20.32
N LYS A 129 7.47 -4.37 19.16
CA LYS A 129 8.71 -5.12 18.99
C LYS A 129 9.93 -4.21 19.01
N GLN A 130 11.09 -4.77 19.34
CA GLN A 130 12.37 -4.08 19.39
C GLN A 130 13.31 -4.63 18.31
N PRO A 131 13.25 -4.07 17.06
CA PRO A 131 14.09 -4.53 15.96
C PRO A 131 15.55 -4.11 16.15
N TYR A 132 16.46 -4.94 15.61
CA TYR A 132 17.88 -4.70 15.50
C TYR A 132 18.30 -4.91 14.04
N LEU A 133 18.94 -3.92 13.42
CA LEU A 133 19.35 -3.97 12.01
C LEU A 133 20.75 -4.56 11.89
N VAL A 134 20.95 -5.45 10.92
CA VAL A 134 22.22 -6.13 10.70
C VAL A 134 22.66 -5.95 9.24
N PRO A 135 23.66 -5.06 8.97
CA PRO A 135 24.19 -4.86 7.63
C PRO A 135 25.17 -5.99 7.28
N ALA A 136 24.67 -7.00 6.57
CA ALA A 136 25.46 -8.14 6.08
C ALA A 136 25.88 -8.01 4.61
N ASP A 137 25.59 -6.88 3.93
CA ASP A 137 26.09 -6.55 2.58
C ASP A 137 27.48 -5.89 2.71
N VAL A 138 28.51 -6.69 2.93
CA VAL A 138 29.89 -6.22 3.09
C VAL A 138 30.56 -5.82 1.77
N TYR A 139 30.02 -6.26 0.63
CA TYR A 139 30.57 -5.98 -0.70
C TYR A 139 30.31 -4.53 -1.15
N ARG A 140 29.42 -3.85 -0.44
CA ARG A 140 29.02 -2.48 -0.74
C ARG A 140 29.13 -1.61 0.52
N PRO A 141 30.28 -0.97 0.77
CA PRO A 141 30.45 -0.13 1.95
C PRO A 141 29.36 0.92 2.12
N ALA A 142 28.91 1.51 1.01
CA ALA A 142 27.79 2.46 1.01
C ALA A 142 26.46 1.85 1.50
N ALA A 143 26.24 0.53 1.38
CA ALA A 143 25.03 -0.11 1.90
C ALA A 143 25.07 -0.22 3.43
N ILE A 144 26.23 -0.48 4.01
CA ILE A 144 26.44 -0.46 5.47
C ILE A 144 26.13 0.93 6.01
N ASP A 145 26.70 1.98 5.42
CA ASP A 145 26.46 3.37 5.81
C ASP A 145 25.00 3.78 5.63
N GLN A 146 24.37 3.31 4.56
CA GLN A 146 22.95 3.56 4.32
C GLN A 146 22.08 2.96 5.42
N LEU A 147 22.35 1.72 5.82
CA LEU A 147 21.58 1.06 6.87
C LEU A 147 21.83 1.71 8.24
N LYS A 148 23.07 2.14 8.54
CA LYS A 148 23.42 2.91 9.75
C LYS A 148 22.63 4.23 9.81
N LYS A 149 22.68 5.05 8.75
CA LYS A 149 21.91 6.29 8.66
C LYS A 149 20.40 6.06 8.83
N LEU A 150 19.89 4.97 8.26
CA LEU A 150 18.49 4.59 8.40
C LEU A 150 18.16 4.22 9.85
N GLY A 151 19.04 3.47 10.52
CA GLY A 151 18.91 3.14 11.95
C GLY A 151 18.89 4.38 12.83
N ASP A 152 19.81 5.32 12.61
CA ASP A 152 19.88 6.60 13.33
C ASP A 152 18.59 7.41 13.13
N GLN A 153 18.12 7.52 11.89
CA GLN A 153 16.88 8.23 11.56
C GLN A 153 15.66 7.64 12.27
N LEU A 154 15.61 6.31 12.42
CA LEU A 154 14.51 5.58 13.04
C LEU A 154 14.68 5.40 14.55
N GLY A 155 15.86 5.70 15.11
CA GLY A 155 16.21 5.35 16.50
C GLY A 155 16.18 3.83 16.72
N VAL A 156 16.64 3.04 15.73
CA VAL A 156 16.76 1.58 15.77
C VAL A 156 18.24 1.22 15.82
N PRO A 157 18.68 0.40 16.78
CA PRO A 157 20.08 0.03 16.86
C PRO A 157 20.51 -0.82 15.66
N VAL A 158 21.76 -0.59 15.21
CA VAL A 158 22.37 -1.23 14.05
C VAL A 158 23.67 -1.90 14.50
N PHE A 159 23.93 -3.11 14.01
CA PHE A 159 25.20 -3.78 14.25
C PHE A 159 26.33 -3.05 13.54
N ASP A 160 27.45 -2.87 14.23
CA ASP A 160 28.63 -2.20 13.67
C ASP A 160 29.47 -3.21 12.86
N SER A 161 29.12 -3.38 11.59
CA SER A 161 29.85 -4.22 10.65
C SER A 161 30.86 -3.42 9.82
N ALA A 162 31.91 -4.10 9.36
CA ALA A 162 32.93 -3.56 8.48
C ALA A 162 33.06 -4.42 7.20
N PRO A 163 33.57 -3.84 6.09
CA PRO A 163 33.66 -4.52 4.80
C PRO A 163 34.56 -5.76 4.76
N ASP A 164 35.48 -5.91 5.71
CA ASP A 164 36.43 -7.03 5.83
C ASP A 164 35.91 -8.19 6.68
N MET A 165 34.71 -8.06 7.25
CA MET A 165 34.09 -9.09 8.09
C MET A 165 33.38 -10.15 7.24
N ASP A 166 33.41 -11.43 7.68
CA ASP A 166 32.59 -12.49 7.07
C ASP A 166 31.10 -12.26 7.37
N PRO A 167 30.20 -12.24 6.37
CA PRO A 167 28.76 -12.04 6.57
C PRO A 167 28.11 -13.02 7.54
N VAL A 168 28.58 -14.26 7.59
CA VAL A 168 28.07 -15.28 8.53
C VAL A 168 28.41 -14.89 9.95
N LYS A 169 29.66 -14.45 10.19
CA LYS A 169 30.12 -14.02 11.50
C LYS A 169 29.37 -12.74 11.96
N ILE A 170 29.17 -11.78 11.04
CA ILE A 170 28.38 -10.58 11.32
C ILE A 170 27.01 -10.98 11.89
N CYS A 171 26.31 -11.91 11.22
CA CYS A 171 24.97 -12.32 11.64
C CYS A 171 24.96 -13.06 12.99
N GLN A 172 26.01 -13.85 13.29
CA GLN A 172 26.16 -14.53 14.59
C GLN A 172 26.45 -13.53 15.73
N ASP A 173 27.42 -12.65 15.53
CA ASP A 173 27.83 -11.66 16.53
C ASP A 173 26.70 -10.63 16.79
N ALA A 174 25.96 -10.26 15.72
CA ALA A 174 24.80 -9.39 15.83
C ALA A 174 23.68 -9.99 16.69
N ARG A 175 23.48 -11.31 16.69
CA ARG A 175 22.51 -11.97 17.58
C ARG A 175 22.87 -11.75 19.03
N VAL A 176 24.12 -11.91 19.39
CA VAL A 176 24.61 -11.68 20.75
C VAL A 176 24.51 -10.20 21.13
N ALA A 177 24.88 -9.31 20.22
CA ALA A 177 24.77 -7.87 20.44
C ALA A 177 23.30 -7.42 20.63
N ALA A 178 22.39 -7.92 19.83
CA ALA A 178 20.95 -7.62 19.94
C ALA A 178 20.37 -8.12 21.27
N GLN A 179 20.76 -9.30 21.72
CA GLN A 179 20.34 -9.81 23.03
C GLN A 179 20.80 -8.91 24.18
N LYS A 180 22.06 -8.45 24.13
CA LYS A 180 22.62 -7.50 25.12
C LYS A 180 21.90 -6.14 25.07
N ALA A 181 21.47 -5.70 23.87
CA ALA A 181 20.72 -4.46 23.67
C ALA A 181 19.24 -4.57 24.03
N GLY A 182 18.76 -5.75 24.45
CA GLY A 182 17.35 -5.97 24.77
C GLY A 182 16.42 -6.00 23.56
N CYS A 183 16.97 -6.21 22.36
CA CYS A 183 16.20 -6.34 21.12
C CYS A 183 15.64 -7.76 20.98
N ASP A 184 14.44 -7.86 20.36
CA ASP A 184 13.73 -9.13 20.23
C ASP A 184 13.67 -9.66 18.80
N THR A 185 14.05 -8.84 17.81
CA THR A 185 13.96 -9.19 16.38
C THR A 185 15.19 -8.69 15.64
N LEU A 186 15.85 -9.58 14.91
CA LEU A 186 16.96 -9.27 13.99
C LEU A 186 16.44 -9.13 12.58
N LEU A 187 16.77 -8.06 11.89
CA LEU A 187 16.55 -7.88 10.47
C LEU A 187 17.90 -7.94 9.75
N LEU A 188 18.15 -9.05 9.07
CA LEU A 188 19.40 -9.30 8.36
C LEU A 188 19.29 -8.76 6.94
N ASP A 189 19.95 -7.64 6.64
CA ASP A 189 20.04 -7.05 5.29
C ASP A 189 21.23 -7.68 4.57
N THR A 190 20.97 -8.69 3.73
CA THR A 190 22.01 -9.45 3.05
C THR A 190 22.44 -8.82 1.73
N ALA A 191 23.60 -9.21 1.23
CA ALA A 191 24.07 -8.81 -0.08
C ALA A 191 23.09 -9.20 -1.19
N GLY A 192 23.09 -8.42 -2.27
CA GLY A 192 22.39 -8.74 -3.50
C GLY A 192 23.31 -8.51 -4.70
N ARG A 193 23.21 -9.38 -5.69
CA ARG A 193 23.91 -9.22 -6.97
C ARG A 193 22.94 -8.87 -8.09
N LEU A 194 23.46 -8.47 -9.25
CA LEU A 194 22.63 -8.11 -10.41
C LEU A 194 21.85 -9.29 -10.97
N HIS A 195 22.37 -10.48 -10.82
CA HIS A 195 21.75 -11.74 -11.22
C HIS A 195 22.07 -12.83 -10.21
N ILE A 196 21.33 -13.92 -10.27
CA ILE A 196 21.54 -15.08 -9.41
C ILE A 196 22.81 -15.79 -9.84
N ASP A 197 23.73 -15.97 -8.92
CA ASP A 197 24.94 -16.78 -9.10
C ASP A 197 25.12 -17.75 -7.92
N GLU A 198 25.91 -18.83 -8.14
CA GLU A 198 26.12 -19.87 -7.13
C GLU A 198 26.81 -19.32 -5.88
N SER A 199 27.78 -18.43 -6.03
CA SER A 199 28.56 -17.87 -4.93
C SER A 199 27.66 -17.10 -3.96
N MET A 200 26.70 -16.28 -4.49
CA MET A 200 25.70 -15.59 -3.68
C MET A 200 24.77 -16.58 -2.97
N MET A 201 24.29 -17.59 -3.68
CA MET A 201 23.36 -18.58 -3.12
C MET A 201 24.03 -19.44 -2.05
N ASP A 202 25.30 -19.75 -2.19
CA ASP A 202 26.10 -20.47 -1.18
C ASP A 202 26.31 -19.61 0.07
N GLU A 203 26.63 -18.31 -0.07
CA GLU A 203 26.74 -17.38 1.05
C GLU A 203 25.42 -17.30 1.82
N LEU A 204 24.31 -17.08 1.13
CA LEU A 204 22.99 -17.01 1.75
C LEU A 204 22.62 -18.34 2.46
N SER A 205 23.00 -19.48 1.87
CA SER A 205 22.79 -20.80 2.47
C SER A 205 23.64 -21.01 3.72
N ARG A 206 24.87 -20.49 3.76
CA ARG A 206 25.73 -20.50 4.96
C ARG A 206 25.14 -19.64 6.07
N ILE A 207 24.64 -18.44 5.76
CA ILE A 207 23.97 -17.56 6.72
C ILE A 207 22.73 -18.29 7.27
N ARG A 208 21.88 -18.84 6.38
CA ARG A 208 20.67 -19.61 6.77
C ARG A 208 21.00 -20.73 7.74
N THR A 209 22.00 -21.54 7.43
CA THR A 209 22.40 -22.70 8.25
C THR A 209 22.93 -22.28 9.61
N SER A 210 23.69 -21.19 9.66
CA SER A 210 24.35 -20.69 10.87
C SER A 210 23.37 -19.98 11.80
N VAL A 211 22.54 -19.08 11.27
CA VAL A 211 21.64 -18.23 12.07
C VAL A 211 20.28 -18.86 12.29
N LYS A 212 19.85 -19.77 11.42
CA LYS A 212 18.53 -20.42 11.42
C LYS A 212 17.40 -19.38 11.56
N PRO A 213 17.25 -18.48 10.55
CA PRO A 213 16.20 -17.47 10.59
C PRO A 213 14.82 -18.14 10.65
N THR A 214 13.91 -17.57 11.42
CA THR A 214 12.53 -18.06 11.49
C THR A 214 11.70 -17.69 10.27
N ASP A 215 12.16 -16.66 9.54
CA ASP A 215 11.54 -16.23 8.28
C ASP A 215 12.63 -15.76 7.30
N ILE A 216 12.51 -16.17 6.06
CA ILE A 216 13.36 -15.72 4.95
C ILE A 216 12.45 -15.01 3.95
N LEU A 217 12.62 -13.71 3.82
CA LEU A 217 11.81 -12.89 2.94
C LEU A 217 12.56 -12.58 1.65
N LEU A 218 12.03 -13.05 0.53
CA LEU A 218 12.49 -12.58 -0.77
C LEU A 218 11.93 -11.17 -1.01
N VAL A 219 12.80 -10.21 -1.18
CA VAL A 219 12.45 -8.86 -1.62
C VAL A 219 12.61 -8.78 -3.13
N ALA A 220 11.50 -8.65 -3.84
CA ALA A 220 11.46 -8.64 -5.30
C ALA A 220 10.82 -7.34 -5.82
N ASP A 221 11.35 -6.83 -6.93
CA ASP A 221 10.80 -5.67 -7.63
C ASP A 221 9.60 -6.10 -8.49
N ALA A 222 8.42 -5.59 -8.20
CA ALA A 222 7.20 -5.93 -8.93
C ALA A 222 7.24 -5.48 -10.40
N MET A 223 8.02 -4.43 -10.70
CA MET A 223 8.12 -3.90 -12.06
C MET A 223 8.86 -4.84 -13.01
N THR A 224 9.62 -5.82 -12.50
CA THR A 224 10.33 -6.81 -13.33
C THR A 224 9.40 -7.91 -13.88
N GLY A 225 8.13 -7.91 -13.48
CA GLY A 225 7.11 -8.80 -14.06
C GLY A 225 7.45 -10.29 -13.87
N GLN A 226 7.57 -11.04 -14.97
CA GLN A 226 7.87 -12.47 -14.93
C GLN A 226 9.26 -12.80 -14.37
N ASP A 227 10.22 -11.89 -14.48
CA ASP A 227 11.53 -12.11 -13.87
C ASP A 227 11.45 -12.21 -12.36
N ALA A 228 10.57 -11.45 -11.72
CA ALA A 228 10.30 -11.58 -10.28
C ALA A 228 9.82 -12.99 -9.91
N VAL A 229 9.03 -13.62 -10.77
CA VAL A 229 8.53 -15.01 -10.58
C VAL A 229 9.67 -16.03 -10.70
N ASN A 230 10.51 -15.87 -11.72
CA ASN A 230 11.66 -16.74 -11.94
C ASN A 230 12.68 -16.62 -10.79
N ILE A 231 12.93 -15.40 -10.33
CA ILE A 231 13.79 -15.13 -9.18
C ILE A 231 13.18 -15.79 -7.93
N ALA A 232 11.89 -15.63 -7.68
CA ALA A 232 11.24 -16.22 -6.53
C ALA A 232 11.36 -17.75 -6.51
N LYS A 233 11.20 -18.39 -7.67
CA LYS A 233 11.38 -19.84 -7.82
C LYS A 233 12.80 -20.27 -7.47
N ALA A 234 13.81 -19.61 -8.04
CA ALA A 234 15.22 -19.96 -7.81
C ALA A 234 15.65 -19.77 -6.34
N PHE A 235 15.20 -18.67 -5.70
CA PHE A 235 15.46 -18.45 -4.27
C PHE A 235 14.74 -19.46 -3.39
N ASP A 236 13.51 -19.85 -3.75
CA ASP A 236 12.75 -20.84 -3.00
C ASP A 236 13.38 -22.22 -3.05
N GLU A 237 13.78 -22.67 -4.23
CA GLU A 237 14.45 -23.97 -4.42
C GLU A 237 15.73 -24.12 -3.57
N ARG A 238 16.47 -23.03 -3.36
CA ARG A 238 17.74 -23.05 -2.62
C ARG A 238 17.59 -22.74 -1.13
N LEU A 239 16.73 -21.80 -0.78
CA LEU A 239 16.65 -21.24 0.57
C LEU A 239 15.34 -21.59 1.30
N ASP A 240 14.35 -22.19 0.62
CA ASP A 240 13.03 -22.44 1.18
C ASP A 240 12.46 -21.18 1.84
N ILE A 241 12.19 -20.14 1.01
CA ILE A 241 11.74 -18.84 1.49
C ILE A 241 10.43 -18.93 2.26
N GLY A 242 10.27 -18.13 3.31
CA GLY A 242 9.04 -18.06 4.10
C GLY A 242 7.95 -17.18 3.47
N GLY A 243 8.33 -16.35 2.50
CA GLY A 243 7.41 -15.49 1.76
C GLY A 243 8.12 -14.40 0.95
N VAL A 244 7.33 -13.58 0.29
CA VAL A 244 7.79 -12.54 -0.63
C VAL A 244 7.33 -11.16 -0.17
N VAL A 245 8.19 -10.17 -0.32
CA VAL A 245 7.87 -8.74 -0.25
C VAL A 245 8.00 -8.17 -1.66
N LEU A 246 6.90 -7.68 -2.22
CA LEU A 246 6.91 -7.00 -3.51
C LEU A 246 7.11 -5.50 -3.32
N THR A 247 8.19 -4.97 -3.86
CA THR A 247 8.50 -3.53 -3.82
C THR A 247 8.05 -2.83 -5.11
N LYS A 248 8.00 -1.50 -5.07
CA LYS A 248 7.68 -0.62 -6.21
C LYS A 248 6.31 -0.90 -6.84
N MET A 249 5.36 -1.37 -6.04
CA MET A 249 4.00 -1.66 -6.50
C MET A 249 3.25 -0.40 -6.94
N ASP A 250 3.64 0.78 -6.45
CA ASP A 250 3.15 2.09 -6.89
C ASP A 250 3.45 2.38 -8.37
N GLY A 251 4.61 1.91 -8.87
CA GLY A 251 5.00 1.99 -10.27
C GLY A 251 4.47 0.86 -11.15
N ASP A 252 3.98 -0.24 -10.57
CA ASP A 252 3.47 -1.38 -11.31
C ASP A 252 1.99 -1.23 -11.68
N ALA A 253 1.74 -0.86 -12.94
CA ALA A 253 0.40 -0.78 -13.50
C ALA A 253 -0.16 -2.13 -13.98
N ARG A 254 0.68 -3.17 -14.13
CA ARG A 254 0.34 -4.48 -14.69
C ARG A 254 -0.06 -5.49 -13.62
N GLY A 255 0.77 -5.67 -12.58
CA GLY A 255 0.49 -6.56 -11.46
C GLY A 255 0.73 -8.05 -11.71
N GLY A 256 1.40 -8.40 -12.80
CA GLY A 256 1.63 -9.80 -13.20
C GLY A 256 2.42 -10.62 -12.18
N ALA A 257 3.43 -10.02 -11.55
CA ALA A 257 4.21 -10.65 -10.50
C ALA A 257 3.33 -11.04 -9.29
N ALA A 258 2.48 -10.13 -8.81
CA ALA A 258 1.60 -10.37 -7.68
C ALA A 258 0.61 -11.53 -7.91
N LEU A 259 0.13 -11.68 -9.16
CA LEU A 259 -0.78 -12.76 -9.53
C LEU A 259 -0.08 -14.11 -9.76
N SER A 260 1.23 -14.08 -10.07
CA SER A 260 1.95 -15.29 -10.52
C SER A 260 2.79 -15.94 -9.42
N ILE A 261 3.43 -15.17 -8.54
CA ILE A 261 4.41 -15.66 -7.59
C ILE A 261 3.89 -16.82 -6.74
N ARG A 262 2.75 -16.62 -6.07
CA ARG A 262 2.19 -17.68 -5.21
C ARG A 262 1.81 -18.94 -5.99
N SER A 263 1.21 -18.76 -7.17
CA SER A 263 0.78 -19.91 -7.99
C SER A 263 1.96 -20.75 -8.49
N ILE A 264 3.12 -20.13 -8.68
CA ILE A 264 4.33 -20.81 -9.19
C ILE A 264 5.19 -21.38 -8.07
N THR A 265 5.36 -20.62 -6.97
CA THR A 265 6.25 -21.00 -5.85
C THR A 265 5.52 -21.68 -4.69
N GLY A 266 4.21 -21.51 -4.58
CA GLY A 266 3.45 -21.88 -3.37
C GLY A 266 3.66 -20.93 -2.19
N LYS A 267 4.60 -19.97 -2.27
CA LYS A 267 4.96 -19.07 -1.17
C LYS A 267 4.07 -17.82 -1.13
N PRO A 268 3.67 -17.38 0.07
CA PRO A 268 2.79 -16.22 0.22
C PRO A 268 3.51 -14.91 -0.10
N ILE A 269 2.79 -13.96 -0.68
CA ILE A 269 3.19 -12.55 -0.61
C ILE A 269 2.77 -12.04 0.77
N LYS A 270 3.73 -11.56 1.57
CA LYS A 270 3.45 -11.08 2.93
C LYS A 270 3.22 -9.58 2.97
N PHE A 271 4.04 -8.82 2.23
CA PHE A 271 3.99 -7.37 2.22
C PHE A 271 4.17 -6.80 0.82
N ILE A 272 3.69 -5.57 0.64
CA ILE A 272 3.90 -4.77 -0.56
C ILE A 272 4.44 -3.39 -0.19
N GLY A 273 5.45 -2.92 -0.92
CA GLY A 273 5.94 -1.55 -0.87
C GLY A 273 5.18 -0.70 -1.87
N VAL A 274 4.47 0.31 -1.38
CA VAL A 274 3.56 1.15 -2.17
C VAL A 274 4.07 2.58 -2.32
N GLY A 275 5.36 2.80 -2.13
CA GLY A 275 6.01 4.10 -2.29
C GLY A 275 7.38 4.12 -1.59
N GLU A 276 8.05 5.27 -1.59
CA GLU A 276 9.42 5.43 -1.09
C GLU A 276 9.51 5.68 0.42
N LYS A 277 8.46 6.22 1.05
CA LYS A 277 8.47 6.56 2.47
C LYS A 277 8.54 5.32 3.35
N LEU A 278 9.19 5.43 4.49
CA LEU A 278 9.35 4.32 5.45
C LEU A 278 8.03 3.81 6.04
N SER A 279 6.97 4.61 6.00
CA SER A 279 5.61 4.20 6.37
C SER A 279 4.84 3.47 5.27
N GLU A 280 5.36 3.43 4.04
CA GLU A 280 4.67 2.89 2.87
C GLU A 280 5.03 1.41 2.63
N LEU A 281 4.75 0.59 3.64
CA LEU A 281 4.73 -0.87 3.58
C LEU A 281 3.35 -1.32 4.05
N GLU A 282 2.66 -2.06 3.21
CA GLU A 282 1.32 -2.60 3.51
C GLU A 282 1.36 -4.12 3.62
N ALA A 283 0.53 -4.67 4.50
CA ALA A 283 0.25 -6.09 4.52
C ALA A 283 -0.46 -6.51 3.22
N PHE A 284 -0.07 -7.64 2.67
CA PHE A 284 -0.71 -8.15 1.45
C PHE A 284 -2.01 -8.88 1.82
N HIS A 285 -3.14 -8.31 1.44
CA HIS A 285 -4.46 -8.91 1.61
C HIS A 285 -5.02 -9.35 0.25
N PRO A 286 -5.05 -10.65 -0.05
CA PRO A 286 -5.48 -11.18 -1.35
C PRO A 286 -6.87 -10.71 -1.80
N ASP A 287 -7.83 -10.69 -0.89
CA ASP A 287 -9.21 -10.25 -1.12
C ASP A 287 -9.29 -8.76 -1.50
N ARG A 288 -8.52 -7.91 -0.82
CA ARG A 288 -8.43 -6.47 -1.12
C ARG A 288 -7.74 -6.22 -2.47
N MET A 289 -6.68 -7.00 -2.77
CA MET A 289 -6.00 -6.92 -4.05
C MET A 289 -6.91 -7.35 -5.20
N ALA A 290 -7.66 -8.43 -5.06
CA ALA A 290 -8.66 -8.86 -6.03
C ALA A 290 -9.70 -7.75 -6.26
N SER A 291 -10.21 -7.15 -5.19
CA SER A 291 -11.16 -6.04 -5.27
C SER A 291 -10.59 -4.81 -5.99
N ARG A 292 -9.32 -4.45 -5.71
CA ARG A 292 -8.61 -3.35 -6.42
C ARG A 292 -8.46 -3.66 -7.91
N ILE A 293 -8.05 -4.89 -8.27
CA ILE A 293 -7.92 -5.34 -9.66
C ILE A 293 -9.25 -5.25 -10.41
N LEU A 294 -10.36 -5.57 -9.75
CA LEU A 294 -11.70 -5.50 -10.34
C LEU A 294 -12.32 -4.10 -10.29
N GLY A 295 -11.58 -3.08 -9.85
CA GLY A 295 -12.07 -1.70 -9.74
C GLY A 295 -13.21 -1.53 -8.72
N MET A 296 -13.36 -2.47 -7.81
CA MET A 296 -14.38 -2.44 -6.74
C MET A 296 -13.96 -1.58 -5.54
N GLY A 297 -12.73 -1.06 -5.56
CA GLY A 297 -12.14 -0.27 -4.48
C GLY A 297 -11.61 -1.13 -3.33
N ASP A 298 -11.05 -0.45 -2.33
CA ASP A 298 -10.51 -1.07 -1.12
C ASP A 298 -10.93 -0.24 0.11
N VAL A 299 -12.17 -0.39 0.49
CA VAL A 299 -12.76 0.36 1.60
C VAL A 299 -12.14 -0.03 2.95
N LEU A 300 -11.72 -1.29 3.12
CA LEU A 300 -11.15 -1.77 4.37
C LEU A 300 -9.77 -1.14 4.63
N THR A 301 -8.88 -1.12 3.65
CA THR A 301 -7.59 -0.44 3.78
C THR A 301 -7.77 1.07 4.02
N MET A 302 -8.78 1.70 3.40
CA MET A 302 -9.09 3.10 3.64
C MET A 302 -9.54 3.33 5.09
N ILE A 303 -10.39 2.46 5.64
CA ILE A 303 -10.85 2.54 7.04
C ILE A 303 -9.66 2.34 8.00
N GLU A 304 -8.80 1.36 7.76
CA GLU A 304 -7.61 1.10 8.58
C GLU A 304 -6.64 2.28 8.58
N LYS A 305 -6.34 2.84 7.40
CA LYS A 305 -5.50 4.05 7.30
C LYS A 305 -6.16 5.25 8.01
N ALA A 306 -7.47 5.39 7.92
CA ALA A 306 -8.19 6.43 8.64
C ALA A 306 -8.09 6.23 10.16
N GLN A 307 -8.23 5.00 10.65
CA GLN A 307 -8.11 4.68 12.08
C GLN A 307 -6.69 4.89 12.62
N GLU A 308 -5.65 4.64 11.83
CA GLU A 308 -4.26 4.92 12.25
C GLU A 308 -3.97 6.42 12.45
N VAL A 309 -4.66 7.28 11.72
CA VAL A 309 -4.40 8.74 11.71
C VAL A 309 -5.35 9.51 12.61
N VAL A 310 -6.55 8.99 12.82
CA VAL A 310 -7.61 9.68 13.59
C VAL A 310 -7.65 9.12 15.01
N ASP A 311 -7.18 9.91 15.98
CA ASP A 311 -7.41 9.64 17.39
C ASP A 311 -8.92 9.75 17.67
N GLU A 312 -9.50 8.70 18.27
CA GLU A 312 -10.93 8.58 18.57
C GLU A 312 -11.47 9.81 19.36
N LYS A 313 -10.63 10.36 20.24
CA LYS A 313 -10.97 11.61 20.98
C LYS A 313 -11.11 12.80 20.04
N THR A 314 -10.21 12.93 19.07
CA THR A 314 -10.23 14.01 18.07
C THR A 314 -11.45 13.89 17.16
N ALA A 315 -11.86 12.68 16.78
CA ALA A 315 -13.05 12.42 15.98
C ALA A 315 -14.34 12.83 16.72
N ILE A 316 -14.46 12.47 18.01
CA ILE A 316 -15.60 12.82 18.85
C ILE A 316 -15.68 14.35 19.07
N GLU A 317 -14.55 15.01 19.29
CA GLU A 317 -14.51 16.48 19.44
C GLU A 317 -14.91 17.19 18.15
N LEU A 318 -14.44 16.69 17.00
CA LEU A 318 -14.81 17.21 15.70
C LEU A 318 -16.30 17.07 15.44
N GLU A 319 -16.88 15.89 15.72
CA GLU A 319 -18.32 15.67 15.60
C GLU A 319 -19.12 16.64 16.49
N LYS A 320 -18.69 16.86 17.72
CA LYS A 320 -19.31 17.83 18.62
C LYS A 320 -19.24 19.28 18.09
N LYS A 321 -18.08 19.68 17.51
CA LYS A 321 -17.89 21.00 16.89
C LYS A 321 -18.76 21.17 15.65
N LEU A 322 -18.87 20.12 14.81
CA LEU A 322 -19.71 20.11 13.62
C LEU A 322 -21.20 20.25 13.98
N ARG A 323 -21.68 19.49 14.96
CA ARG A 323 -23.07 19.59 15.45
C ARG A 323 -23.38 20.97 16.01
N LYS A 324 -22.42 21.65 16.67
CA LYS A 324 -22.58 23.00 17.23
C LYS A 324 -22.31 24.11 16.22
N ASN A 325 -22.04 23.83 14.92
CA ASN A 325 -21.62 24.81 13.92
C ASN A 325 -20.37 25.63 14.34
N GLN A 326 -19.46 25.03 15.09
CA GLN A 326 -18.24 25.65 15.62
C GLN A 326 -16.98 25.24 14.85
N PHE A 327 -17.11 24.69 13.64
CA PHE A 327 -15.99 24.33 12.79
C PHE A 327 -15.27 25.59 12.31
N THR A 328 -13.95 25.67 12.55
CA THR A 328 -13.11 26.84 12.29
C THR A 328 -12.13 26.59 11.14
N LEU A 329 -11.44 27.65 10.66
CA LEU A 329 -10.32 27.47 9.71
C LEU A 329 -9.14 26.73 10.35
N GLU A 330 -9.02 26.75 11.67
CA GLU A 330 -8.03 25.98 12.42
C GLU A 330 -8.33 24.49 12.32
N ASP A 331 -9.58 24.09 12.57
CA ASP A 331 -10.06 22.73 12.40
C ASP A 331 -9.93 22.26 10.94
N PHE A 332 -10.21 23.15 9.97
CA PHE A 332 -10.04 22.87 8.55
C PHE A 332 -8.57 22.57 8.19
N ARG A 333 -7.62 23.38 8.70
CA ARG A 333 -6.17 23.13 8.52
C ARG A 333 -5.76 21.79 9.10
N ASP A 334 -6.23 21.48 10.32
CA ASP A 334 -5.85 20.26 11.02
C ASP A 334 -6.42 19.02 10.33
N GLN A 335 -7.61 19.11 9.74
CA GLN A 335 -8.15 18.07 8.85
C GLN A 335 -7.32 17.89 7.58
N MET A 336 -6.89 18.98 6.93
CA MET A 336 -6.01 18.88 5.76
C MET A 336 -4.68 18.22 6.09
N ARG A 337 -4.12 18.49 7.28
CA ARG A 337 -2.92 17.81 7.78
C ARG A 337 -3.13 16.31 8.00
N GLN A 338 -4.28 15.91 8.54
CA GLN A 338 -4.63 14.52 8.74
C GLN A 338 -4.77 13.79 7.41
N ILE A 339 -5.49 14.36 6.45
CA ILE A 339 -5.63 13.81 5.09
C ILE A 339 -4.24 13.61 4.45
N ARG A 340 -3.34 14.58 4.58
CA ARG A 340 -1.96 14.46 4.06
C ARG A 340 -1.15 13.33 4.74
N LYS A 341 -1.41 13.03 6.01
CA LYS A 341 -0.79 11.90 6.73
C LYS A 341 -1.31 10.54 6.27
N MET A 342 -2.54 10.47 5.74
CA MET A 342 -3.15 9.24 5.22
C MET A 342 -2.57 8.78 3.86
N GLY A 343 -1.75 9.60 3.21
CA GLY A 343 -1.18 9.33 1.90
C GLY A 343 -1.57 10.38 0.85
N SER A 344 -1.29 10.12 -0.45
CA SER A 344 -1.69 11.05 -1.49
C SER A 344 -3.21 11.04 -1.66
N LEU A 345 -3.81 12.21 -1.93
CA LEU A 345 -5.25 12.31 -2.23
C LEU A 345 -5.66 11.43 -3.42
N THR A 346 -4.73 11.21 -4.35
CA THR A 346 -4.91 10.33 -5.51
C THR A 346 -5.08 8.88 -5.10
N ASP A 347 -4.34 8.44 -4.08
CA ASP A 347 -4.44 7.07 -3.55
C ASP A 347 -5.74 6.86 -2.80
N ILE A 348 -6.14 7.83 -1.98
CA ILE A 348 -7.42 7.81 -1.25
C ILE A 348 -8.61 7.77 -2.23
N LEU A 349 -8.60 8.59 -3.28
CA LEU A 349 -9.64 8.58 -4.31
C LEU A 349 -9.67 7.26 -5.09
N GLY A 350 -8.50 6.62 -5.30
CA GLY A 350 -8.40 5.30 -5.95
C GLY A 350 -9.00 4.16 -5.12
N MET A 351 -9.12 4.32 -3.80
CA MET A 351 -9.72 3.33 -2.90
C MET A 351 -11.25 3.40 -2.84
N ILE A 352 -11.87 4.49 -3.30
CA ILE A 352 -13.33 4.67 -3.28
C ILE A 352 -13.95 3.94 -4.47
N PRO A 353 -14.92 3.02 -4.24
CA PRO A 353 -15.61 2.31 -5.30
C PRO A 353 -16.28 3.26 -6.29
N GLY A 354 -16.04 3.08 -7.60
CA GLY A 354 -16.65 3.88 -8.67
C GLY A 354 -16.00 5.23 -8.97
N MET A 355 -15.03 5.69 -8.17
CA MET A 355 -14.31 6.96 -8.41
C MET A 355 -13.04 6.83 -9.25
N GLY A 356 -12.63 5.62 -9.64
CA GLY A 356 -11.46 5.38 -10.50
C GLY A 356 -11.49 6.15 -11.83
N LYS A 357 -12.69 6.53 -12.31
CA LYS A 357 -12.87 7.37 -13.52
C LYS A 357 -12.55 8.86 -13.29
N VAL A 358 -12.52 9.33 -12.07
CA VAL A 358 -12.15 10.72 -11.75
C VAL A 358 -10.65 10.96 -12.04
N LYS A 359 -9.82 9.91 -12.07
CA LYS A 359 -8.43 9.98 -12.57
C LYS A 359 -8.32 10.44 -14.05
N GLN A 360 -9.36 10.19 -14.87
CA GLN A 360 -9.38 10.62 -16.29
C GLN A 360 -9.75 12.09 -16.47
N MET A 361 -10.31 12.75 -15.49
CA MET A 361 -10.47 14.21 -15.51
C MET A 361 -9.12 14.84 -15.18
N LYS A 362 -8.31 15.08 -16.21
CA LYS A 362 -6.93 15.63 -16.19
C LYS A 362 -6.72 16.91 -15.34
N ASN A 363 -7.73 17.43 -14.65
CA ASN A 363 -7.72 18.67 -13.87
C ASN A 363 -7.81 18.47 -12.35
N LEU A 364 -7.79 17.22 -11.82
CA LEU A 364 -7.84 16.96 -10.38
C LEU A 364 -6.50 16.39 -9.85
N GLN A 365 -5.37 16.81 -10.45
CA GLN A 365 -4.11 16.79 -9.68
C GLN A 365 -4.24 17.86 -8.60
N VAL A 366 -4.71 17.46 -7.41
CA VAL A 366 -4.52 18.29 -6.22
C VAL A 366 -3.01 18.26 -5.95
N ASP A 367 -2.33 19.29 -6.44
CA ASP A 367 -0.89 19.45 -6.23
C ASP A 367 -0.64 19.48 -4.71
N GLU A 368 0.22 18.61 -4.21
CA GLU A 368 0.63 18.65 -2.78
C GLU A 368 1.07 20.07 -2.37
N LYS A 369 1.57 20.85 -3.30
CA LYS A 369 1.88 22.27 -3.13
C LYS A 369 0.64 23.11 -2.79
N GLU A 370 -0.54 22.76 -3.31
CA GLU A 370 -1.78 23.49 -2.94
C GLU A 370 -2.14 23.29 -1.47
N LEU A 371 -1.95 22.08 -0.93
CA LEU A 371 -2.19 21.81 0.50
C LEU A 371 -1.20 22.57 1.38
N VAL A 372 0.08 22.66 0.97
CA VAL A 372 1.09 23.45 1.66
C VAL A 372 0.73 24.95 1.63
N HIS A 373 0.26 25.46 0.50
CA HIS A 373 -0.20 26.86 0.37
C HIS A 373 -1.42 27.15 1.26
N ILE A 374 -2.40 26.24 1.31
CA ILE A 374 -3.56 26.38 2.20
C ILE A 374 -3.11 26.46 3.67
N GLU A 375 -2.21 25.59 4.07
CA GLU A 375 -1.66 25.60 5.42
C GLU A 375 -0.90 26.88 5.73
N ALA A 376 -0.05 27.36 4.82
CA ALA A 376 0.68 28.62 4.97
C ALA A 376 -0.28 29.83 5.10
N ILE A 377 -1.32 29.88 4.28
CA ILE A 377 -2.35 30.94 4.34
C ILE A 377 -3.03 30.96 5.70
N ILE A 378 -3.48 29.79 6.21
CA ILE A 378 -4.16 29.71 7.51
C ILE A 378 -3.18 30.05 8.65
N ASN A 379 -1.93 29.61 8.57
CA ASN A 379 -0.92 29.93 9.58
C ASN A 379 -0.59 31.43 9.64
N SER A 380 -0.70 32.16 8.52
CA SER A 380 -0.52 33.61 8.45
C SER A 380 -1.69 34.42 9.00
N MET A 381 -2.81 33.78 9.35
CA MET A 381 -3.95 34.40 9.98
C MET A 381 -3.76 34.53 11.49
N THR A 382 -4.32 35.57 12.09
CA THR A 382 -4.41 35.71 13.55
C THR A 382 -5.39 34.68 14.12
N PRO A 383 -5.28 34.28 15.41
CA PRO A 383 -6.25 33.36 16.04
C PRO A 383 -7.70 33.80 15.90
N ARG A 384 -7.97 35.13 15.95
CA ARG A 384 -9.32 35.69 15.78
C ARG A 384 -9.82 35.50 14.33
N GLU A 385 -8.96 35.66 13.34
CA GLU A 385 -9.32 35.48 11.92
C GLU A 385 -9.56 34.01 11.59
N ARG A 386 -8.83 33.09 12.19
CA ARG A 386 -9.06 31.64 12.03
C ARG A 386 -10.41 31.20 12.59
N ARG A 387 -10.84 31.80 13.69
CA ARG A 387 -12.16 31.52 14.34
C ARG A 387 -13.32 32.22 13.66
N GLN A 388 -13.10 33.40 13.11
CA GLN A 388 -14.14 34.27 12.56
C GLN A 388 -13.73 34.76 11.16
N TYR A 389 -13.77 33.89 10.16
CA TYR A 389 -13.34 34.23 8.80
C TYR A 389 -14.08 35.41 8.18
N GLY A 390 -15.30 35.74 8.66
CA GLY A 390 -16.06 36.87 8.16
C GLY A 390 -15.46 38.25 8.44
N ILE A 391 -14.48 38.35 9.37
CA ILE A 391 -13.79 39.64 9.66
C ILE A 391 -12.64 39.91 8.66
N ILE A 392 -12.32 38.95 7.75
CA ILE A 392 -11.20 39.05 6.83
C ILE A 392 -11.57 39.95 5.65
N ASN A 393 -11.30 41.26 5.80
CA ASN A 393 -11.49 42.27 4.76
C ASN A 393 -10.31 42.33 3.78
N GLY A 394 -10.39 43.24 2.79
CA GLY A 394 -9.37 43.37 1.71
C GLY A 394 -7.96 43.63 2.24
N ASN A 395 -7.79 44.49 3.26
CA ASN A 395 -6.46 44.78 3.83
C ASN A 395 -5.86 43.54 4.56
N ARG A 396 -6.70 42.80 5.27
CA ARG A 396 -6.29 41.57 5.94
C ARG A 396 -5.92 40.49 4.93
N ARG A 397 -6.64 40.37 3.81
CA ARG A 397 -6.28 39.43 2.72
C ARG A 397 -4.93 39.73 2.11
N LYS A 398 -4.61 41.03 1.89
CA LYS A 398 -3.29 41.45 1.41
C LYS A 398 -2.18 41.09 2.39
N ARG A 399 -2.38 41.35 3.69
CA ARG A 399 -1.42 41.00 4.75
C ARG A 399 -1.22 39.47 4.86
N ILE A 400 -2.31 38.68 4.84
CA ILE A 400 -2.25 37.23 4.89
C ILE A 400 -1.52 36.68 3.67
N ALA A 401 -1.80 37.18 2.48
CA ALA A 401 -1.12 36.79 1.25
C ALA A 401 0.38 37.08 1.31
N ALA A 402 0.78 38.27 1.76
CA ALA A 402 2.18 38.64 1.93
C ALA A 402 2.89 37.72 2.95
N GLY A 403 2.25 37.45 4.10
CA GLY A 403 2.82 36.61 5.16
C GLY A 403 2.91 35.11 4.81
N SER A 404 2.08 34.63 3.89
CA SER A 404 2.09 33.24 3.43
C SER A 404 2.90 32.99 2.16
N GLY A 405 3.46 34.06 1.55
CA GLY A 405 4.14 33.95 0.26
C GLY A 405 3.21 33.56 -0.91
N THR A 406 1.88 33.82 -0.76
CA THR A 406 0.87 33.51 -1.77
C THR A 406 0.22 34.76 -2.36
N ARG A 407 -0.69 34.60 -3.31
CA ARG A 407 -1.41 35.70 -3.92
C ARG A 407 -2.74 35.96 -3.20
N VAL A 408 -3.26 37.18 -3.25
CA VAL A 408 -4.59 37.52 -2.70
C VAL A 408 -5.69 36.67 -3.32
N GLN A 409 -5.52 36.23 -4.56
CA GLN A 409 -6.43 35.32 -5.24
C GLN A 409 -6.52 33.94 -4.55
N ASP A 410 -5.38 33.43 -4.06
CA ASP A 410 -5.32 32.14 -3.37
C ASP A 410 -6.02 32.22 -2.02
N VAL A 411 -5.84 33.31 -1.29
CA VAL A 411 -6.58 33.60 -0.06
C VAL A 411 -8.09 33.67 -0.34
N ASN A 412 -8.52 34.33 -1.42
CA ASN A 412 -9.93 34.42 -1.81
C ASN A 412 -10.49 33.03 -2.15
N ARG A 413 -9.75 32.21 -2.89
CA ARG A 413 -10.13 30.84 -3.26
C ARG A 413 -10.33 29.98 -2.01
N LEU A 414 -9.39 30.02 -1.07
CA LEU A 414 -9.50 29.32 0.20
C LEU A 414 -10.76 29.71 0.97
N LEU A 415 -11.00 31.00 1.16
CA LEU A 415 -12.18 31.50 1.91
C LEU A 415 -13.49 31.12 1.22
N LYS A 416 -13.53 31.13 -0.12
CA LYS A 416 -14.70 30.70 -0.91
C LYS A 416 -14.97 29.20 -0.71
N ASN A 417 -13.93 28.37 -0.82
CA ASN A 417 -14.04 26.92 -0.64
C ASN A 417 -14.49 26.59 0.78
N TYR A 418 -13.88 27.21 1.79
CA TYR A 418 -14.26 27.04 3.18
C TYR A 418 -15.74 27.43 3.42
N ALA A 419 -16.20 28.56 2.86
CA ALA A 419 -17.59 28.98 2.96
C ALA A 419 -18.56 28.00 2.28
N GLN A 420 -18.17 27.34 1.20
CA GLN A 420 -18.96 26.29 0.54
C GLN A 420 -19.07 25.06 1.44
N VAL A 421 -17.97 24.61 2.04
CA VAL A 421 -17.96 23.49 3.00
C VAL A 421 -18.90 23.80 4.18
N MET A 422 -18.82 25.01 4.75
CA MET A 422 -19.71 25.44 5.84
C MET A 422 -21.19 25.47 5.44
N LYS A 423 -21.50 25.87 4.21
CA LYS A 423 -22.88 25.82 3.70
C LYS A 423 -23.39 24.39 3.55
N MET A 424 -22.55 23.48 3.06
CA MET A 424 -22.87 22.06 2.92
C MET A 424 -23.15 21.43 4.30
N MET A 425 -22.27 21.66 5.28
CA MET A 425 -22.45 21.20 6.66
C MET A 425 -23.73 21.70 7.31
N LYS A 426 -24.07 23.00 7.12
CA LYS A 426 -25.34 23.56 7.62
C LYS A 426 -26.57 22.91 6.99
N LYS A 427 -26.51 22.52 5.71
CA LYS A 427 -27.61 21.80 5.05
C LYS A 427 -27.74 20.38 5.63
N PHE A 428 -26.65 19.67 5.86
CA PHE A 428 -26.66 18.34 6.49
C PHE A 428 -27.24 18.38 7.91
N ASN A 429 -26.86 19.36 8.71
CA ASN A 429 -27.41 19.52 10.07
C ASN A 429 -28.91 19.86 10.09
N LYS A 430 -29.46 20.54 9.05
CA LYS A 430 -30.88 20.89 8.95
C LYS A 430 -31.74 19.77 8.37
N SER A 431 -31.24 18.94 7.50
CA SER A 431 -32.01 17.86 6.84
C SER A 431 -32.19 16.61 7.69
N GLY A 432 -31.68 16.57 8.92
CA GLY A 432 -31.87 15.48 9.87
C GLY A 432 -31.42 14.12 9.30
N MET A 433 -30.66 13.35 10.03
CA MET A 433 -30.08 12.02 9.69
C MET A 433 -31.11 10.93 9.27
N ARG A 434 -32.19 11.27 8.55
CA ARG A 434 -33.25 10.35 8.11
C ARG A 434 -33.05 9.73 6.72
N GLY A 435 -31.95 10.04 6.00
CA GLY A 435 -31.79 9.65 4.60
C GLY A 435 -30.51 8.95 4.19
N LEU A 436 -29.52 8.78 5.06
CA LEU A 436 -28.29 8.08 4.70
C LEU A 436 -27.94 7.07 5.78
N GLY A 437 -27.96 5.79 5.39
CA GLY A 437 -27.55 4.68 6.24
C GLY A 437 -26.15 4.93 6.81
N ARG A 438 -25.87 4.31 7.96
CA ARG A 438 -24.65 4.39 8.80
C ARG A 438 -23.30 4.12 8.07
N GLY A 439 -23.06 4.64 6.89
CA GLY A 439 -21.89 4.30 6.09
C GLY A 439 -21.35 5.37 5.15
N MET A 440 -21.90 6.58 5.14
CA MET A 440 -21.39 7.64 4.24
C MET A 440 -21.16 8.95 5.00
N LEU A 441 -20.08 9.00 5.76
CA LEU A 441 -19.42 10.27 6.06
C LEU A 441 -18.41 10.51 4.92
N PRO A 442 -18.40 11.67 4.28
CA PRO A 442 -17.43 12.03 3.25
C PRO A 442 -16.11 12.53 3.88
N PHE A 443 -15.52 11.72 4.77
CA PHE A 443 -14.19 11.97 5.32
C PHE A 443 -13.56 10.63 5.66
#